data_700d78edd411ea8b8582ec6d4185bc04
#
_entry.id   700d78edd411ea8b8582ec6d4185bc04
#
_cell.length_a   1.000
_cell.length_b   1.000
_cell.length_c   1.000
_cell.angle_alpha   90.00
_cell.angle_beta   90.00
_cell.angle_gamma   90.00
#
_symmetry.space_group_name_H-M   'P 1'
#
loop_
_entity.id
_entity.type
_entity.pdbx_description
1 polymer ?
#
loop_
_entity_poly.entity_id
_entity_poly.type
_entity_poly.pdbx_seq_one_letter_code
_entity_poly.pdbx_strand_id
1 'polypeptide(L)'
;YTTLFRSNGGKEHYMKRVGFLTSGGDCQSLNATMRGVAKTLYENVEDVEIIGILDGYKGLIYGNYKKLSPRDFSGILTEGGTIIGTSRQPFKLMREPDENGMDKVKAMKNNYTKWKLDCLVILGGNGTHKTANLLREEGLNVVTLPKTIDNDLFGTDMTFGFQSAVNIATAAIDNIHTTAASHGRVFIVEVMGHSVGWLTLHAGIAGGADIVLIPEIPYDTDKVVDAINKRTEQGKKFSILAVAEGAISKQDAELSKKDLKKKMKMHPSISYMLGAEIAEKTGQEIRITVPGHTQRGGIPCPYDRVISTRLGAEAAKLIIEEKYGYMVGIKNNEIVPVPLKDVAGKIKAVDPKSSIIKEAKAIGICFGD
;
A
#
# COMPACT_ATOMS: atom_id res chain seq x y z
N TYR A 1 67.73 11.33 13.59
CA TYR A 1 66.43 10.62 13.43
C TYR A 1 65.44 11.26 14.36
N THR A 2 64.63 12.21 13.85
CA THR A 2 63.58 12.89 14.58
C THR A 2 62.27 12.20 14.29
N THR A 3 61.73 11.42 15.23
CA THR A 3 60.43 10.76 15.12
C THR A 3 59.35 11.80 15.32
N LEU A 4 58.69 12.19 14.25
CA LEU A 4 57.48 13.01 14.28
C LEU A 4 56.32 12.15 14.80
N PHE A 5 55.93 12.36 16.06
CA PHE A 5 54.64 11.92 16.59
C PHE A 5 53.53 12.71 15.85
N ARG A 6 52.85 12.08 14.90
CA ARG A 6 51.55 12.57 14.44
C ARG A 6 50.54 12.35 15.57
N SER A 7 50.10 13.44 16.19
CA SER A 7 48.91 13.45 17.02
C SER A 7 47.72 13.06 16.15
N ASN A 8 47.19 11.86 16.31
CA ASN A 8 45.88 11.52 15.85
C ASN A 8 44.88 12.43 16.58
N GLY A 9 44.43 13.51 15.92
CA GLY A 9 43.29 14.27 16.37
C GLY A 9 42.11 13.31 16.44
N GLY A 10 41.63 13.04 17.66
CA GLY A 10 40.47 12.20 17.90
C GLY A 10 39.27 12.79 17.17
N LYS A 11 38.91 12.22 16.02
CA LYS A 11 37.57 12.35 15.49
C LYS A 11 36.69 11.67 16.53
N GLU A 12 35.82 12.43 17.19
CA GLU A 12 34.75 11.83 17.99
C GLU A 12 34.04 10.85 17.06
N HIS A 13 34.01 9.60 17.45
CA HIS A 13 33.42 8.51 16.67
C HIS A 13 31.91 8.70 16.73
N TYR A 14 31.33 9.28 15.67
CA TYR A 14 29.92 9.58 15.59
C TYR A 14 29.14 8.36 15.09
N MET A 15 28.36 7.76 15.99
CA MET A 15 27.45 6.65 15.65
C MET A 15 26.13 7.19 15.09
N LYS A 16 25.86 6.91 13.81
CA LYS A 16 24.58 7.28 13.18
C LYS A 16 23.45 6.37 13.66
N ARG A 17 22.38 6.96 14.21
CA ARG A 17 21.22 6.23 14.74
C ARG A 17 19.99 6.43 13.87
N VAL A 18 19.46 5.35 13.30
CA VAL A 18 18.33 5.37 12.38
C VAL A 18 17.16 4.57 12.95
N GLY A 19 16.02 5.24 13.14
CA GLY A 19 14.78 4.61 13.58
C GLY A 19 13.97 4.08 12.41
N PHE A 20 13.61 2.78 12.42
CA PHE A 20 12.72 2.17 11.43
C PHE A 20 11.32 2.04 12.00
N LEU A 21 10.31 2.42 11.22
CA LEU A 21 8.91 2.42 11.60
C LEU A 21 8.04 1.97 10.43
N THR A 22 7.19 0.96 10.66
CA THR A 22 6.18 0.48 9.71
C THR A 22 4.80 0.82 10.23
N SER A 23 3.94 1.44 9.42
CA SER A 23 2.64 1.94 9.87
C SER A 23 1.51 1.66 8.88
N GLY A 24 0.32 1.43 9.41
CA GLY A 24 -0.88 1.12 8.65
C GLY A 24 -1.05 -0.37 8.35
N GLY A 25 -1.85 -0.73 7.35
CA GLY A 25 -1.96 -2.12 6.90
C GLY A 25 -0.62 -2.63 6.38
N ASP A 26 -0.30 -3.88 6.64
CA ASP A 26 0.91 -4.52 6.14
C ASP A 26 0.83 -4.88 4.65
N CYS A 27 1.94 -5.30 4.11
CA CYS A 27 2.07 -5.94 2.81
C CYS A 27 3.26 -6.90 2.81
N GLN A 28 3.39 -7.69 1.76
CA GLN A 28 4.40 -8.73 1.64
C GLN A 28 5.83 -8.20 1.65
N SER A 29 6.07 -6.94 1.24
CA SER A 29 7.39 -6.42 0.88
C SER A 29 8.02 -5.49 1.93
N LEU A 30 7.40 -5.33 3.11
CA LEU A 30 7.92 -4.45 4.17
C LEU A 30 9.32 -4.86 4.64
N ASN A 31 9.50 -6.16 4.93
CA ASN A 31 10.78 -6.69 5.38
C ASN A 31 11.87 -6.55 4.30
N ALA A 32 11.52 -6.82 3.03
CA ALA A 32 12.44 -6.65 1.90
C ALA A 32 12.94 -5.20 1.78
N THR A 33 12.05 -4.23 2.00
CA THR A 33 12.38 -2.80 1.93
C THR A 33 13.26 -2.38 3.10
N MET A 34 12.92 -2.77 4.33
CA MET A 34 13.76 -2.50 5.52
C MET A 34 15.14 -3.10 5.36
N ARG A 35 15.21 -4.34 4.83
CA ARG A 35 16.49 -5.00 4.52
C ARG A 35 17.33 -4.19 3.53
N GLY A 36 16.71 -3.63 2.48
CA GLY A 36 17.39 -2.79 1.50
C GLY A 36 18.04 -1.57 2.16
N VAL A 37 17.29 -0.85 3.02
CA VAL A 37 17.83 0.28 3.79
C VAL A 37 18.98 -0.16 4.70
N ALA A 38 18.75 -1.17 5.53
CA ALA A 38 19.69 -1.62 6.55
C ALA A 38 21.00 -2.09 5.94
N LYS A 39 20.95 -2.95 4.93
CA LYS A 39 22.17 -3.46 4.27
C LYS A 39 22.98 -2.33 3.65
N THR A 40 22.33 -1.40 2.97
CA THR A 40 23.03 -0.26 2.37
C THR A 40 23.69 0.63 3.43
N LEU A 41 23.02 0.85 4.57
CA LEU A 41 23.62 1.58 5.68
C LEU A 41 24.84 0.85 6.28
N TYR A 42 24.73 -0.44 6.58
CA TYR A 42 25.82 -1.24 7.14
C TYR A 42 27.05 -1.34 6.22
N GLU A 43 26.84 -1.34 4.89
CA GLU A 43 27.95 -1.42 3.94
C GLU A 43 28.64 -0.07 3.69
N ASN A 44 27.99 1.07 3.96
CA ASN A 44 28.49 2.40 3.59
C ASN A 44 28.69 3.36 4.77
N VAL A 45 28.31 2.97 5.99
CA VAL A 45 28.49 3.77 7.21
C VAL A 45 29.24 2.95 8.22
N GLU A 46 30.39 3.45 8.69
CA GLU A 46 31.29 2.72 9.60
C GLU A 46 30.60 2.36 10.92
N ASP A 47 29.90 3.33 11.53
CA ASP A 47 29.12 3.14 12.76
C ASP A 47 27.67 3.52 12.55
N VAL A 48 26.80 2.52 12.50
CA VAL A 48 25.36 2.70 12.43
C VAL A 48 24.62 1.80 13.42
N GLU A 49 23.71 2.39 14.17
CA GLU A 49 22.75 1.68 15.03
C GLU A 49 21.35 1.82 14.46
N ILE A 50 20.68 0.69 14.21
CA ILE A 50 19.30 0.67 13.74
C ILE A 50 18.37 0.34 14.89
N ILE A 51 17.36 1.17 15.10
CA ILE A 51 16.33 1.03 16.12
C ILE A 51 15.01 0.70 15.44
N GLY A 52 14.47 -0.51 15.66
CA GLY A 52 13.13 -0.90 15.21
C GLY A 52 12.09 -0.38 16.22
N ILE A 53 11.24 0.54 15.77
CA ILE A 53 10.14 1.10 16.57
C ILE A 53 8.96 0.15 16.44
N LEU A 54 8.55 -0.47 17.54
CA LEU A 54 7.54 -1.53 17.54
C LEU A 54 6.14 -0.97 17.33
N ASP A 55 5.34 -1.66 16.54
CA ASP A 55 3.94 -1.31 16.26
C ASP A 55 3.74 0.12 15.68
N GLY A 56 4.70 0.58 14.88
CA GLY A 56 4.58 1.82 14.15
C GLY A 56 4.57 3.08 15.02
N TYR A 57 3.75 4.06 14.68
CA TYR A 57 3.64 5.29 15.47
C TYR A 57 3.23 5.06 16.91
N LYS A 58 2.52 3.95 17.22
CA LYS A 58 2.21 3.57 18.59
C LYS A 58 3.50 3.41 19.43
N GLY A 59 4.47 2.69 18.89
CA GLY A 59 5.77 2.53 19.56
C GLY A 59 6.53 3.85 19.70
N LEU A 60 6.49 4.71 18.70
CA LEU A 60 7.13 6.03 18.77
C LEU A 60 6.47 6.95 19.82
N ILE A 61 5.13 6.85 20.00
CA ILE A 61 4.39 7.59 21.03
C ILE A 61 4.72 7.07 22.42
N TYR A 62 4.62 5.76 22.64
CA TYR A 62 4.71 5.16 23.98
C TYR A 62 6.11 4.67 24.38
N GLY A 63 7.10 4.85 23.50
CA GLY A 63 8.48 4.55 23.84
C GLY A 63 8.90 3.09 23.64
N ASN A 64 8.20 2.32 22.78
CA ASN A 64 8.45 0.90 22.54
C ASN A 64 9.38 0.70 21.33
N TYR A 65 10.55 0.13 21.55
CA TYR A 65 11.53 -0.14 20.51
C TYR A 65 12.39 -1.37 20.83
N LYS A 66 13.09 -1.87 19.83
CA LYS A 66 14.19 -2.84 19.97
C LYS A 66 15.38 -2.40 19.12
N LYS A 67 16.60 -2.72 19.57
CA LYS A 67 17.78 -2.59 18.72
C LYS A 67 17.80 -3.70 17.70
N LEU A 68 18.10 -3.37 16.44
CA LEU A 68 18.23 -4.33 15.35
C LEU A 68 19.69 -4.46 14.96
N SER A 69 20.14 -5.70 14.85
CA SER A 69 21.48 -6.08 14.41
C SER A 69 21.48 -6.48 12.94
N PRO A 70 22.63 -6.58 12.27
CA PRO A 70 22.70 -7.12 10.91
C PRO A 70 22.06 -8.51 10.73
N ARG A 71 22.02 -9.32 11.79
CA ARG A 71 21.39 -10.66 11.78
C ARG A 71 19.87 -10.58 11.64
N ASP A 72 19.22 -9.57 12.19
CA ASP A 72 17.77 -9.37 12.10
C ASP A 72 17.31 -9.11 10.65
N PHE A 73 18.21 -8.65 9.78
CA PHE A 73 17.95 -8.42 8.37
C PHE A 73 18.39 -9.57 7.45
N SER A 74 18.91 -10.65 8.05
CA SER A 74 19.28 -11.86 7.30
C SER A 74 18.04 -12.73 7.08
N GLY A 75 17.83 -13.21 5.83
CA GLY A 75 16.73 -14.11 5.49
C GLY A 75 15.38 -13.43 5.23
N ILE A 76 15.15 -12.20 5.68
CA ILE A 76 13.85 -11.54 5.61
C ILE A 76 13.43 -11.01 4.21
N LEU A 77 14.26 -11.16 3.18
CA LEU A 77 13.93 -10.76 1.82
C LEU A 77 12.65 -11.45 1.30
N THR A 78 12.45 -12.68 1.70
CA THR A 78 11.32 -13.54 1.28
C THR A 78 10.29 -13.72 2.37
N GLU A 79 10.42 -13.01 3.49
CA GLU A 79 9.49 -13.08 4.61
C GLU A 79 8.48 -11.93 4.50
N GLY A 80 7.18 -12.27 4.43
CA GLY A 80 6.08 -11.30 4.39
C GLY A 80 5.83 -10.64 5.74
N GLY A 81 4.94 -9.63 5.75
CA GLY A 81 4.66 -8.85 6.95
C GLY A 81 5.81 -7.97 7.38
N THR A 82 5.94 -7.71 8.68
CA THR A 82 6.95 -6.83 9.26
C THR A 82 7.52 -7.36 10.57
N ILE A 83 8.85 -7.44 10.67
CA ILE A 83 9.57 -7.92 11.86
C ILE A 83 9.48 -6.99 13.07
N ILE A 84 8.99 -5.75 12.88
CA ILE A 84 8.82 -4.74 13.94
C ILE A 84 7.35 -4.44 14.26
N GLY A 85 6.42 -5.17 13.63
CA GLY A 85 4.99 -4.96 13.83
C GLY A 85 4.48 -3.64 13.25
N THR A 86 3.17 -3.49 13.17
CA THR A 86 2.50 -2.30 12.65
C THR A 86 1.20 -2.02 13.40
N SER A 87 0.78 -0.78 13.39
CA SER A 87 -0.54 -0.38 13.91
C SER A 87 -1.14 0.75 13.08
N ARG A 88 -2.46 0.90 13.19
CA ARG A 88 -3.17 2.03 12.59
C ARG A 88 -3.34 3.13 13.63
N GLN A 89 -2.70 4.27 13.37
CA GLN A 89 -2.88 5.50 14.12
C GLN A 89 -3.47 6.56 13.17
N PRO A 90 -4.77 6.90 13.29
CA PRO A 90 -5.41 7.83 12.38
C PRO A 90 -4.77 9.21 12.44
N PHE A 91 -4.36 9.77 11.31
CA PHE A 91 -3.75 11.10 11.24
C PHE A 91 -4.60 12.19 11.91
N LYS A 92 -5.92 12.11 11.77
CA LYS A 92 -6.86 13.07 12.36
C LYS A 92 -6.73 13.18 13.88
N LEU A 93 -6.33 12.08 14.54
CA LEU A 93 -6.20 11.99 15.99
C LEU A 93 -4.77 12.28 16.50
N MET A 94 -3.82 12.59 15.60
CA MET A 94 -2.42 12.79 16.02
C MET A 94 -2.20 14.02 16.88
N ARG A 95 -2.95 15.10 16.62
CA ARG A 95 -2.90 16.32 17.42
C ARG A 95 -3.88 16.33 18.60
N GLU A 96 -4.70 15.30 18.74
CA GLU A 96 -5.59 15.12 19.88
C GLU A 96 -4.83 14.37 20.98
N PRO A 97 -4.93 14.80 22.26
CA PRO A 97 -4.37 14.05 23.38
C PRO A 97 -4.93 12.61 23.39
N ASP A 98 -4.15 11.71 23.99
CA ASP A 98 -4.66 10.36 24.25
C ASP A 98 -5.63 10.34 25.46
N GLU A 99 -6.10 9.16 25.82
CA GLU A 99 -7.04 8.95 26.95
C GLU A 99 -6.48 9.42 28.30
N ASN A 100 -5.15 9.55 28.43
CA ASN A 100 -4.45 10.01 29.61
C ASN A 100 -4.04 11.49 29.51
N GLY A 101 -4.49 12.20 28.48
CA GLY A 101 -4.15 13.61 28.26
C GLY A 101 -2.75 13.84 27.67
N MET A 102 -2.07 12.81 27.16
CA MET A 102 -0.73 12.93 26.61
C MET A 102 -0.78 13.50 25.18
N ASP A 103 0.03 14.53 24.93
CA ASP A 103 0.28 15.05 23.60
C ASP A 103 1.17 14.06 22.81
N LYS A 104 0.57 13.39 21.83
CA LYS A 104 1.22 12.36 21.01
C LYS A 104 2.38 12.90 20.18
N VAL A 105 2.25 14.12 19.64
CA VAL A 105 3.32 14.73 18.83
C VAL A 105 4.50 15.07 19.69
N LYS A 106 4.27 15.66 20.85
CA LYS A 106 5.33 15.94 21.84
C LYS A 106 5.99 14.66 22.33
N ALA A 107 5.22 13.60 22.59
CA ALA A 107 5.75 12.30 23.00
C ALA A 107 6.67 11.69 21.92
N MET A 108 6.28 11.73 20.64
CA MET A 108 7.11 11.26 19.54
C MET A 108 8.42 12.04 19.42
N LYS A 109 8.39 13.38 19.56
CA LYS A 109 9.57 14.25 19.56
C LYS A 109 10.50 13.93 20.74
N ASN A 110 9.94 13.74 21.94
CA ASN A 110 10.70 13.40 23.13
C ASN A 110 11.41 12.05 22.98
N ASN A 111 10.74 11.03 22.45
CA ASN A 111 11.33 9.72 22.22
C ASN A 111 12.40 9.76 21.11
N TYR A 112 12.18 10.51 20.03
CA TYR A 112 13.18 10.75 19.00
C TYR A 112 14.47 11.33 19.60
N THR A 113 14.36 12.37 20.42
CA THR A 113 15.51 13.01 21.09
C THR A 113 16.13 12.09 22.14
N LYS A 114 15.32 11.43 22.98
CA LYS A 114 15.77 10.50 24.02
C LYS A 114 16.61 9.35 23.45
N TRP A 115 16.18 8.81 22.29
CA TRP A 115 16.91 7.72 21.61
C TRP A 115 18.07 8.24 20.77
N LYS A 116 18.27 9.57 20.71
CA LYS A 116 19.30 10.23 19.91
C LYS A 116 19.24 9.81 18.43
N LEU A 117 18.03 9.77 17.87
CA LEU A 117 17.86 9.43 16.46
C LEU A 117 18.31 10.57 15.56
N ASP A 118 19.04 10.24 14.51
CA ASP A 118 19.42 11.18 13.44
C ASP A 118 18.35 11.27 12.36
N CYS A 119 17.61 10.17 12.15
CA CYS A 119 16.56 10.08 11.15
C CYS A 119 15.54 8.99 11.49
N LEU A 120 14.29 9.18 11.03
CA LEU A 120 13.27 8.17 10.96
C LEU A 120 13.08 7.69 9.50
N VAL A 121 13.17 6.39 9.28
CA VAL A 121 12.74 5.72 8.06
C VAL A 121 11.32 5.22 8.28
N ILE A 122 10.36 5.76 7.54
CA ILE A 122 8.94 5.51 7.76
C ILE A 122 8.35 4.83 6.53
N LEU A 123 7.89 3.58 6.70
CA LEU A 123 7.27 2.79 5.66
C LEU A 123 5.76 2.77 5.86
N GLY A 124 4.99 3.31 4.91
CA GLY A 124 3.54 3.35 5.09
C GLY A 124 2.76 3.89 3.89
N GLY A 125 1.43 3.92 4.06
CA GLY A 125 0.48 4.45 3.09
C GLY A 125 0.20 5.95 3.26
N ASN A 126 -0.86 6.45 2.64
CA ASN A 126 -1.21 7.88 2.61
C ASN A 126 -1.32 8.51 4.02
N GLY A 127 -2.05 7.87 4.94
CA GLY A 127 -2.17 8.36 6.33
C GLY A 127 -0.83 8.45 7.05
N THR A 128 0.06 7.48 6.80
CA THR A 128 1.42 7.44 7.36
C THR A 128 2.26 8.60 6.85
N HIS A 129 2.19 8.91 5.54
CA HIS A 129 2.91 10.05 4.95
C HIS A 129 2.41 11.39 5.47
N LYS A 130 1.11 11.53 5.78
CA LYS A 130 0.58 12.73 6.46
C LYS A 130 1.21 12.92 7.83
N THR A 131 1.30 11.86 8.63
CA THR A 131 1.96 11.93 9.95
C THR A 131 3.46 12.15 9.82
N ALA A 132 4.12 11.52 8.85
CA ALA A 132 5.55 11.76 8.59
C ALA A 132 5.82 13.23 8.20
N ASN A 133 4.95 13.82 7.37
CA ASN A 133 5.07 15.24 7.03
C ASN A 133 4.83 16.15 8.22
N LEU A 134 3.88 15.81 9.11
CA LEU A 134 3.69 16.50 10.38
C LEU A 134 4.97 16.48 11.23
N LEU A 135 5.62 15.32 11.37
CA LEU A 135 6.88 15.20 12.13
C LEU A 135 8.02 16.01 11.47
N ARG A 136 8.08 16.04 10.13
CA ARG A 136 9.01 16.90 9.38
C ARG A 136 8.78 18.39 9.72
N GLU A 137 7.53 18.84 9.73
CA GLU A 137 7.17 20.22 10.11
C GLU A 137 7.53 20.55 11.56
N GLU A 138 7.48 19.54 12.43
CA GLU A 138 7.90 19.63 13.83
C GLU A 138 9.43 19.54 14.02
N GLY A 139 10.20 19.49 12.92
CA GLY A 139 11.66 19.55 12.91
C GLY A 139 12.37 18.20 13.00
N LEU A 140 11.69 17.06 12.81
CA LEU A 140 12.34 15.76 12.78
C LEU A 140 12.85 15.44 11.37
N ASN A 141 14.00 14.80 11.31
CA ASN A 141 14.53 14.24 10.07
C ASN A 141 13.77 12.96 9.71
N VAL A 142 13.13 12.94 8.54
CA VAL A 142 12.36 11.80 8.07
C VAL A 142 12.68 11.48 6.62
N VAL A 143 12.75 10.19 6.29
CA VAL A 143 12.75 9.65 4.93
C VAL A 143 11.62 8.63 4.87
N THR A 144 10.78 8.68 3.83
CA THR A 144 9.62 7.80 3.74
C THR A 144 9.67 6.90 2.52
N LEU A 145 8.99 5.76 2.62
CA LEU A 145 8.94 4.72 1.59
C LEU A 145 7.49 4.34 1.30
N PRO A 146 7.10 4.23 0.01
CA PRO A 146 5.72 4.11 -0.44
C PRO A 146 5.18 2.69 -0.29
N LYS A 147 4.65 2.34 0.88
CA LYS A 147 4.07 1.04 1.21
C LYS A 147 2.55 1.10 1.07
N THR A 148 2.01 0.38 0.11
CA THR A 148 0.59 0.03 0.04
C THR A 148 0.35 -1.00 -1.06
N ILE A 149 -0.64 -1.86 -0.87
CA ILE A 149 -1.15 -2.74 -1.94
C ILE A 149 -2.09 -2.00 -2.90
N ASP A 150 -2.55 -0.80 -2.53
CA ASP A 150 -3.57 -0.05 -3.26
C ASP A 150 -2.99 0.79 -4.42
N ASN A 151 -1.67 1.00 -4.45
CA ASN A 151 -0.95 1.87 -5.41
C ASN A 151 -1.51 3.31 -5.49
N ASP A 152 -2.02 3.81 -4.37
CA ASP A 152 -2.76 5.08 -4.25
C ASP A 152 -1.90 6.28 -3.86
N LEU A 153 -0.57 6.12 -3.70
CA LEU A 153 0.32 7.20 -3.28
C LEU A 153 0.72 8.08 -4.46
N PHE A 154 0.45 9.37 -4.30
CA PHE A 154 0.92 10.39 -5.25
C PHE A 154 2.46 10.49 -5.22
N GLY A 155 3.06 10.82 -6.37
CA GLY A 155 4.51 11.03 -6.47
C GLY A 155 5.33 9.77 -6.77
N THR A 156 4.67 8.63 -6.94
CA THR A 156 5.32 7.38 -7.38
C THR A 156 4.45 6.63 -8.39
N ASP A 157 5.07 6.01 -9.39
CA ASP A 157 4.35 5.18 -10.36
C ASP A 157 3.93 3.86 -9.73
N MET A 158 4.74 3.32 -8.81
CA MET A 158 4.53 2.03 -8.17
C MET A 158 4.82 2.10 -6.68
N THR A 159 3.97 1.44 -5.89
CA THR A 159 4.19 1.20 -4.46
C THR A 159 4.61 -0.25 -4.24
N PHE A 160 5.52 -0.50 -3.31
CA PHE A 160 5.88 -1.88 -2.98
C PHE A 160 4.76 -2.58 -2.19
N GLY A 161 4.53 -3.84 -2.53
CA GLY A 161 3.39 -4.65 -2.07
C GLY A 161 2.25 -4.72 -3.08
N PHE A 162 2.15 -3.77 -4.01
CA PHE A 162 1.09 -3.75 -5.01
C PHE A 162 1.17 -4.95 -5.96
N GLN A 163 2.32 -5.22 -6.55
CA GLN A 163 2.44 -6.31 -7.53
C GLN A 163 2.23 -7.69 -6.89
N SER A 164 2.67 -7.88 -5.65
CA SER A 164 2.40 -9.11 -4.90
C SER A 164 0.90 -9.30 -4.65
N ALA A 165 0.18 -8.23 -4.32
CA ALA A 165 -1.27 -8.28 -4.15
C ALA A 165 -2.00 -8.51 -5.49
N VAL A 166 -1.54 -7.91 -6.61
CA VAL A 166 -2.06 -8.21 -7.95
C VAL A 166 -1.94 -9.69 -8.26
N ASN A 167 -0.77 -10.30 -7.99
CA ASN A 167 -0.57 -11.74 -8.24
C ASN A 167 -1.57 -12.60 -7.46
N ILE A 168 -1.84 -12.27 -6.20
CA ILE A 168 -2.78 -13.03 -5.37
C ILE A 168 -4.23 -12.83 -5.85
N ALA A 169 -4.60 -11.59 -6.16
CA ALA A 169 -5.94 -11.30 -6.70
C ALA A 169 -6.17 -11.97 -8.07
N THR A 170 -5.16 -11.94 -8.94
CA THR A 170 -5.18 -12.63 -10.23
C THR A 170 -5.33 -14.14 -10.05
N ALA A 171 -4.55 -14.75 -9.16
CA ALA A 171 -4.66 -16.19 -8.89
C ALA A 171 -6.05 -16.59 -8.35
N ALA A 172 -6.71 -15.73 -7.59
CA ALA A 172 -8.08 -15.95 -7.17
C ALA A 172 -9.06 -15.94 -8.37
N ILE A 173 -8.88 -15.02 -9.32
CA ILE A 173 -9.68 -14.95 -10.56
C ILE A 173 -9.41 -16.18 -11.43
N ASP A 174 -8.14 -16.57 -11.62
CA ASP A 174 -7.75 -17.76 -12.39
C ASP A 174 -8.39 -19.04 -11.85
N ASN A 175 -8.40 -19.21 -10.52
CA ASN A 175 -9.06 -20.35 -9.89
C ASN A 175 -10.57 -20.36 -10.13
N ILE A 176 -11.21 -19.19 -10.24
CA ILE A 176 -12.64 -19.06 -10.53
C ILE A 176 -12.93 -19.43 -11.98
N HIS A 177 -12.05 -19.14 -12.94
CA HIS A 177 -12.27 -19.45 -14.35
C HIS A 177 -12.63 -20.92 -14.60
N THR A 178 -11.90 -21.85 -13.99
CA THR A 178 -12.10 -23.28 -14.18
C THR A 178 -13.45 -23.77 -13.65
N THR A 179 -13.86 -23.30 -12.48
CA THR A 179 -15.16 -23.64 -11.89
C THR A 179 -16.31 -22.91 -12.60
N ALA A 180 -16.10 -21.67 -13.05
CA ALA A 180 -17.08 -20.91 -13.83
C ALA A 180 -17.42 -21.62 -15.16
N ALA A 181 -16.40 -22.08 -15.88
CA ALA A 181 -16.55 -22.83 -17.10
C ALA A 181 -17.35 -24.14 -16.90
N SER A 182 -17.19 -24.80 -15.76
CA SER A 182 -17.85 -26.04 -15.42
C SER A 182 -19.36 -25.87 -15.13
N HIS A 183 -19.73 -24.75 -14.51
CA HIS A 183 -21.07 -24.55 -13.96
C HIS A 183 -21.96 -23.57 -14.74
N GLY A 184 -21.40 -22.76 -15.63
CA GLY A 184 -22.19 -21.79 -16.44
C GLY A 184 -22.89 -20.73 -15.60
N ARG A 185 -22.16 -20.07 -14.67
CA ARG A 185 -22.68 -19.10 -13.70
C ARG A 185 -21.98 -17.74 -13.84
N VAL A 186 -22.54 -16.73 -13.19
CA VAL A 186 -21.88 -15.44 -12.98
C VAL A 186 -21.07 -15.46 -11.67
N PHE A 187 -19.82 -15.11 -11.76
CA PHE A 187 -18.92 -15.02 -10.60
C PHE A 187 -18.47 -13.59 -10.36
N ILE A 188 -18.50 -13.17 -9.12
CA ILE A 188 -17.95 -11.89 -8.66
C ILE A 188 -16.76 -12.17 -7.77
N VAL A 189 -15.61 -11.59 -8.09
CA VAL A 189 -14.41 -11.60 -7.25
C VAL A 189 -14.19 -10.19 -6.72
N GLU A 190 -14.37 -10.01 -5.40
CA GLU A 190 -14.15 -8.73 -4.76
C GLU A 190 -12.67 -8.52 -4.44
N VAL A 191 -12.12 -7.43 -4.92
CA VAL A 191 -10.70 -7.11 -4.81
C VAL A 191 -10.52 -5.89 -3.91
N MET A 192 -9.52 -5.93 -3.03
CA MET A 192 -9.14 -4.80 -2.18
C MET A 192 -8.66 -3.61 -3.03
N GLY A 193 -8.41 -2.46 -2.42
CA GLY A 193 -7.95 -1.24 -3.08
C GLY A 193 -8.46 0.02 -2.39
N HIS A 194 -9.25 -0.13 -1.32
CA HIS A 194 -9.86 0.95 -0.54
C HIS A 194 -10.69 1.89 -1.44
N SER A 195 -10.20 3.08 -1.75
CA SER A 195 -10.91 4.11 -2.52
C SER A 195 -10.42 4.29 -3.95
N VAL A 196 -9.52 3.41 -4.43
CA VAL A 196 -8.96 3.44 -5.78
C VAL A 196 -9.03 2.06 -6.44
N GLY A 197 -9.10 2.04 -7.76
CA GLY A 197 -9.32 0.83 -8.55
C GLY A 197 -8.07 0.16 -9.10
N TRP A 198 -6.86 0.62 -8.78
CA TRP A 198 -5.63 0.10 -9.39
C TRP A 198 -5.48 -1.42 -9.26
N LEU A 199 -5.70 -1.96 -8.05
CA LEU A 199 -5.53 -3.39 -7.79
C LEU A 199 -6.55 -4.22 -8.59
N THR A 200 -7.81 -3.81 -8.56
CA THR A 200 -8.91 -4.47 -9.29
C THR A 200 -8.71 -4.38 -10.80
N LEU A 201 -8.28 -3.23 -11.32
CA LEU A 201 -8.02 -3.03 -12.74
C LEU A 201 -6.92 -3.97 -13.24
N HIS A 202 -5.78 -4.00 -12.55
CA HIS A 202 -4.67 -4.87 -12.94
C HIS A 202 -5.00 -6.35 -12.80
N ALA A 203 -5.61 -6.76 -11.68
CA ALA A 203 -5.99 -8.15 -11.46
C ALA A 203 -7.11 -8.60 -12.41
N GLY A 204 -8.08 -7.73 -12.71
CA GLY A 204 -9.18 -8.01 -13.64
C GLY A 204 -8.68 -8.19 -15.07
N ILE A 205 -7.80 -7.32 -15.55
CA ILE A 205 -7.18 -7.46 -16.89
C ILE A 205 -6.33 -8.74 -16.94
N ALA A 206 -5.44 -8.93 -15.94
CA ALA A 206 -4.53 -10.07 -15.92
C ALA A 206 -5.25 -11.42 -15.78
N GLY A 207 -6.33 -11.47 -14.99
CA GLY A 207 -7.15 -12.66 -14.79
C GLY A 207 -8.27 -12.83 -15.84
N GLY A 208 -8.34 -11.97 -16.86
CA GLY A 208 -9.33 -12.10 -17.95
C GLY A 208 -10.78 -11.92 -17.50
N ALA A 209 -11.04 -11.03 -16.55
CA ALA A 209 -12.40 -10.68 -16.15
C ALA A 209 -13.15 -10.00 -17.31
N ASP A 210 -14.42 -10.33 -17.45
CA ASP A 210 -15.30 -9.79 -18.51
C ASP A 210 -15.80 -8.38 -18.14
N ILE A 211 -15.93 -8.13 -16.85
CA ILE A 211 -16.41 -6.86 -16.29
C ILE A 211 -15.46 -6.46 -15.15
N VAL A 212 -15.06 -5.19 -15.14
CA VAL A 212 -14.18 -4.63 -14.10
C VAL A 212 -14.81 -3.37 -13.55
N LEU A 213 -15.20 -3.38 -12.28
CA LEU A 213 -15.85 -2.25 -11.62
C LEU A 213 -14.90 -1.61 -10.62
N ILE A 214 -14.62 -0.32 -10.80
CA ILE A 214 -13.68 0.46 -9.99
C ILE A 214 -14.33 1.75 -9.44
N PRO A 215 -13.86 2.28 -8.31
CA PRO A 215 -14.46 3.47 -7.69
C PRO A 215 -14.48 4.70 -8.60
N GLU A 216 -13.50 4.85 -9.46
CA GLU A 216 -13.31 6.02 -10.32
C GLU A 216 -14.27 6.05 -11.51
N ILE A 217 -14.94 4.92 -11.80
CA ILE A 217 -15.97 4.81 -12.84
C ILE A 217 -17.25 4.29 -12.17
N PRO A 218 -18.14 5.17 -11.68
CA PRO A 218 -19.41 4.75 -11.09
C PRO A 218 -20.22 3.94 -12.09
N TYR A 219 -20.59 2.72 -11.71
CA TYR A 219 -21.26 1.80 -12.60
C TYR A 219 -22.78 1.99 -12.63
N ASP A 220 -23.38 1.61 -13.73
CA ASP A 220 -24.81 1.43 -13.92
C ASP A 220 -25.10 -0.07 -13.91
N THR A 221 -25.94 -0.55 -12.98
CA THR A 221 -26.27 -1.98 -12.88
C THR A 221 -26.90 -2.50 -14.16
N ASP A 222 -27.70 -1.69 -14.87
CA ASP A 222 -28.32 -2.11 -16.13
C ASP A 222 -27.26 -2.35 -17.22
N LYS A 223 -26.21 -1.52 -17.27
CA LYS A 223 -25.08 -1.74 -18.21
C LYS A 223 -24.30 -3.02 -17.90
N VAL A 224 -24.14 -3.33 -16.62
CA VAL A 224 -23.52 -4.59 -16.18
C VAL A 224 -24.39 -5.79 -16.61
N VAL A 225 -25.69 -5.71 -16.40
CA VAL A 225 -26.67 -6.73 -16.81
C VAL A 225 -26.68 -6.90 -18.33
N ASP A 226 -26.70 -5.80 -19.09
CA ASP A 226 -26.62 -5.83 -20.56
C ASP A 226 -25.38 -6.55 -21.07
N ALA A 227 -24.21 -6.28 -20.42
CA ALA A 227 -22.96 -6.95 -20.75
C ALA A 227 -23.04 -8.47 -20.50
N ILE A 228 -23.62 -8.89 -19.37
CA ILE A 228 -23.81 -10.30 -19.04
C ILE A 228 -24.77 -10.97 -20.05
N ASN A 229 -25.91 -10.35 -20.36
CA ASN A 229 -26.90 -10.88 -21.28
C ASN A 229 -26.33 -11.01 -22.70
N LYS A 230 -25.63 -9.99 -23.20
CA LYS A 230 -24.96 -10.02 -24.49
C LYS A 230 -23.98 -11.20 -24.61
N ARG A 231 -23.23 -11.48 -23.54
CA ARG A 231 -22.34 -12.64 -23.52
C ARG A 231 -23.09 -13.96 -23.59
N THR A 232 -24.18 -14.06 -22.84
CA THR A 232 -25.06 -15.24 -22.89
C THR A 232 -25.64 -15.46 -24.29
N GLU A 233 -26.11 -14.40 -24.96
CA GLU A 233 -26.61 -14.43 -26.36
C GLU A 233 -25.52 -14.87 -27.36
N GLN A 234 -24.26 -14.52 -27.08
CA GLN A 234 -23.08 -14.95 -27.85
C GLN A 234 -22.66 -16.41 -27.56
N GLY A 235 -23.42 -17.13 -26.73
CA GLY A 235 -23.12 -18.52 -26.35
C GLY A 235 -22.03 -18.67 -25.29
N LYS A 236 -21.63 -17.58 -24.61
CA LYS A 236 -20.72 -17.68 -23.48
C LYS A 236 -21.43 -18.20 -22.23
N LYS A 237 -20.95 -19.29 -21.67
CA LYS A 237 -21.62 -20.00 -20.58
C LYS A 237 -21.50 -19.31 -19.21
N PHE A 238 -20.52 -18.46 -19.01
CA PHE A 238 -20.24 -17.78 -17.73
C PHE A 238 -19.74 -16.35 -17.93
N SER A 239 -19.79 -15.57 -16.87
CA SER A 239 -19.16 -14.26 -16.79
C SER A 239 -18.43 -14.07 -15.47
N ILE A 240 -17.27 -13.42 -15.51
CA ILE A 240 -16.45 -13.09 -14.33
C ILE A 240 -16.38 -11.59 -14.19
N LEU A 241 -16.75 -11.11 -13.00
CA LEU A 241 -16.67 -9.73 -12.60
C LEU A 241 -15.56 -9.56 -11.57
N ALA A 242 -14.59 -8.69 -11.83
CA ALA A 242 -13.66 -8.18 -10.82
C ALA A 242 -14.21 -6.86 -10.27
N VAL A 243 -14.54 -6.83 -8.99
CA VAL A 243 -15.22 -5.70 -8.36
C VAL A 243 -14.35 -5.15 -7.24
N ALA A 244 -13.99 -3.86 -7.30
CA ALA A 244 -13.26 -3.21 -6.22
C ALA A 244 -14.16 -3.08 -4.98
N GLU A 245 -13.58 -3.28 -3.79
CA GLU A 245 -14.30 -3.10 -2.51
C GLU A 245 -14.91 -1.69 -2.35
N GLY A 246 -14.33 -0.70 -3.05
CA GLY A 246 -14.80 0.67 -3.09
C GLY A 246 -15.63 1.05 -4.31
N ALA A 247 -15.99 0.09 -5.18
CA ALA A 247 -16.85 0.35 -6.33
C ALA A 247 -18.20 0.94 -5.89
N ILE A 248 -18.77 1.81 -6.71
CA ILE A 248 -20.01 2.53 -6.36
C ILE A 248 -20.89 2.61 -7.61
N SER A 249 -22.21 2.42 -7.44
CA SER A 249 -23.18 2.65 -8.51
C SER A 249 -23.36 4.15 -8.77
N LYS A 250 -23.82 4.52 -9.97
CA LYS A 250 -24.18 5.91 -10.29
C LYS A 250 -25.22 6.47 -9.32
N GLN A 251 -26.22 5.65 -8.96
CA GLN A 251 -27.25 6.06 -8.00
C GLN A 251 -26.67 6.30 -6.60
N ASP A 252 -25.77 5.43 -6.15
CA ASP A 252 -25.15 5.55 -4.84
C ASP A 252 -24.14 6.71 -4.76
N ALA A 253 -23.54 7.08 -5.87
CA ALA A 253 -22.64 8.23 -5.96
C ALA A 253 -23.36 9.56 -5.68
N GLU A 254 -24.67 9.63 -5.87
CA GLU A 254 -25.50 10.80 -5.57
C GLU A 254 -25.91 10.89 -4.09
N LEU A 255 -25.75 9.82 -3.32
CA LEU A 255 -26.13 9.79 -1.92
C LEU A 255 -25.19 10.61 -1.04
N SER A 256 -25.74 11.13 0.07
CA SER A 256 -24.87 11.69 1.11
C SER A 256 -23.95 10.62 1.68
N LYS A 257 -22.75 11.04 2.16
CA LYS A 257 -21.80 10.12 2.82
C LYS A 257 -22.43 9.33 3.98
N LYS A 258 -23.41 9.92 4.68
CA LYS A 258 -24.12 9.30 5.79
C LYS A 258 -25.06 8.20 5.28
N ASP A 259 -25.82 8.46 4.24
CA ASP A 259 -26.80 7.53 3.68
C ASP A 259 -26.10 6.38 2.96
N LEU A 260 -25.05 6.68 2.20
CA LEU A 260 -24.20 5.65 1.61
C LEU A 260 -23.62 4.71 2.66
N LYS A 261 -23.07 5.25 3.76
CA LYS A 261 -22.54 4.45 4.86
C LYS A 261 -23.61 3.59 5.53
N LYS A 262 -24.85 4.09 5.62
CA LYS A 262 -25.99 3.34 6.15
C LYS A 262 -26.36 2.19 5.21
N LYS A 263 -26.46 2.45 3.91
CA LYS A 263 -26.75 1.45 2.87
C LYS A 263 -25.69 0.34 2.86
N MET A 264 -24.41 0.70 2.84
CA MET A 264 -23.29 -0.24 2.82
C MET A 264 -23.24 -1.15 4.05
N LYS A 265 -23.76 -0.71 5.22
CA LYS A 265 -23.83 -1.55 6.42
C LYS A 265 -24.91 -2.63 6.37
N MET A 266 -25.83 -2.56 5.42
CA MET A 266 -26.91 -3.55 5.27
C MET A 266 -26.45 -4.82 4.54
N HIS A 267 -25.27 -4.79 3.94
CA HIS A 267 -24.68 -5.91 3.20
C HIS A 267 -23.27 -6.21 3.71
N PRO A 268 -22.80 -7.46 3.63
CA PRO A 268 -21.43 -7.80 4.01
C PRO A 268 -20.36 -7.05 3.21
N SER A 269 -20.62 -6.80 1.91
CA SER A 269 -19.78 -6.02 1.01
C SER A 269 -20.56 -5.56 -0.22
N ILE A 270 -19.95 -4.72 -1.05
CA ILE A 270 -20.51 -4.23 -2.32
C ILE A 270 -20.87 -5.38 -3.26
N SER A 271 -20.06 -6.44 -3.30
CA SER A 271 -20.29 -7.58 -4.20
C SER A 271 -21.56 -8.36 -3.87
N TYR A 272 -21.95 -8.42 -2.59
CA TYR A 272 -23.22 -9.06 -2.19
C TYR A 272 -24.43 -8.23 -2.61
N MET A 273 -24.33 -6.91 -2.51
CA MET A 273 -25.38 -6.00 -2.96
C MET A 273 -25.55 -6.08 -4.48
N LEU A 274 -24.46 -5.92 -5.24
CA LEU A 274 -24.45 -6.02 -6.69
C LEU A 274 -24.91 -7.40 -7.17
N GLY A 275 -24.45 -8.47 -6.51
CA GLY A 275 -24.83 -9.84 -6.86
C GLY A 275 -26.33 -10.09 -6.71
N ALA A 276 -26.98 -9.55 -5.67
CA ALA A 276 -28.43 -9.63 -5.49
C ALA A 276 -29.19 -8.89 -6.60
N GLU A 277 -28.74 -7.68 -6.96
CA GLU A 277 -29.33 -6.88 -8.05
C GLU A 277 -29.20 -7.59 -9.42
N ILE A 278 -28.03 -8.17 -9.72
CA ILE A 278 -27.82 -8.93 -10.97
C ILE A 278 -28.70 -10.18 -10.99
N ALA A 279 -28.78 -10.93 -9.89
CA ALA A 279 -29.60 -12.14 -9.81
C ALA A 279 -31.09 -11.82 -10.03
N GLU A 280 -31.62 -10.75 -9.44
CA GLU A 280 -33.00 -10.29 -9.63
C GLU A 280 -33.27 -9.93 -11.08
N LYS A 281 -32.36 -9.22 -11.77
CA LYS A 281 -32.55 -8.74 -13.14
C LYS A 281 -32.31 -9.81 -14.22
N THR A 282 -31.45 -10.79 -13.96
CA THR A 282 -31.03 -11.78 -14.95
C THR A 282 -31.64 -13.17 -14.74
N GLY A 283 -32.09 -13.48 -13.53
CA GLY A 283 -32.47 -14.81 -13.10
C GLY A 283 -31.28 -15.80 -13.02
N GLN A 284 -30.04 -15.34 -13.20
CA GLN A 284 -28.85 -16.19 -13.18
C GLN A 284 -28.34 -16.41 -11.73
N GLU A 285 -27.69 -17.54 -11.53
CA GLU A 285 -27.08 -17.87 -10.25
C GLU A 285 -25.76 -17.12 -10.10
N ILE A 286 -25.63 -16.32 -9.04
CA ILE A 286 -24.44 -15.53 -8.76
C ILE A 286 -23.62 -16.22 -7.66
N ARG A 287 -22.31 -16.26 -7.84
CA ARG A 287 -21.34 -16.72 -6.83
C ARG A 287 -20.36 -15.62 -6.54
N ILE A 288 -20.03 -15.44 -5.24
CA ILE A 288 -19.18 -14.35 -4.78
C ILE A 288 -17.97 -14.93 -4.06
N THR A 289 -16.80 -14.44 -4.42
CA THR A 289 -15.53 -14.76 -3.76
C THR A 289 -14.90 -13.47 -3.27
N VAL A 290 -14.59 -13.42 -1.97
CA VAL A 290 -13.92 -12.28 -1.35
C VAL A 290 -12.58 -12.76 -0.78
N PRO A 291 -11.46 -12.65 -1.53
CA PRO A 291 -10.13 -13.03 -1.03
C PRO A 291 -9.72 -12.27 0.24
N GLY A 292 -10.18 -11.02 0.37
CA GLY A 292 -9.94 -10.20 1.57
C GLY A 292 -8.46 -10.08 1.91
N HIS A 293 -8.11 -10.29 3.19
CA HIS A 293 -6.74 -10.09 3.70
C HIS A 293 -5.69 -11.07 3.15
N THR A 294 -6.08 -12.14 2.44
CA THR A 294 -5.10 -13.00 1.73
C THR A 294 -4.28 -12.18 0.74
N GLN A 295 -4.84 -11.10 0.18
CA GLN A 295 -4.16 -10.16 -0.72
C GLN A 295 -3.01 -9.37 -0.06
N ARG A 296 -2.92 -9.36 1.28
CA ARG A 296 -1.83 -8.74 2.05
C ARG A 296 -0.79 -9.76 2.53
N GLY A 297 -1.13 -11.02 2.53
CA GLY A 297 -0.33 -12.11 3.08
C GLY A 297 0.63 -12.76 2.09
N GLY A 298 1.36 -13.75 2.58
CA GLY A 298 2.32 -14.50 1.78
C GLY A 298 3.67 -13.79 1.58
N ILE A 299 4.42 -14.29 0.61
CA ILE A 299 5.77 -13.79 0.31
C ILE A 299 5.74 -12.74 -0.80
N PRO A 300 6.68 -11.78 -0.81
CA PRO A 300 6.75 -10.80 -1.89
C PRO A 300 7.14 -11.47 -3.21
N CYS A 301 6.47 -11.07 -4.31
CA CYS A 301 6.83 -11.50 -5.65
C CYS A 301 8.22 -10.97 -6.07
N PRO A 302 8.87 -11.57 -7.07
CA PRO A 302 10.20 -11.14 -7.52
C PRO A 302 10.28 -9.65 -7.88
N TYR A 303 9.26 -9.10 -8.53
CA TYR A 303 9.21 -7.69 -8.86
C TYR A 303 9.26 -6.81 -7.60
N ASP A 304 8.42 -7.10 -6.60
CA ASP A 304 8.40 -6.34 -5.35
C ASP A 304 9.71 -6.46 -4.57
N ARG A 305 10.38 -7.62 -4.60
CA ARG A 305 11.71 -7.77 -3.97
C ARG A 305 12.76 -6.85 -4.59
N VAL A 306 12.75 -6.73 -5.92
CA VAL A 306 13.67 -5.87 -6.66
C VAL A 306 13.40 -4.41 -6.36
N ILE A 307 12.15 -3.95 -6.51
CA ILE A 307 11.84 -2.53 -6.26
C ILE A 307 12.02 -2.15 -4.79
N SER A 308 11.68 -3.03 -3.87
CA SER A 308 11.91 -2.83 -2.42
C SER A 308 13.40 -2.65 -2.10
N THR A 309 14.26 -3.46 -2.72
CA THR A 309 15.72 -3.33 -2.55
C THR A 309 16.21 -1.99 -3.11
N ARG A 310 15.77 -1.61 -4.31
CA ARG A 310 16.15 -0.32 -4.95
C ARG A 310 15.67 0.87 -4.13
N LEU A 311 14.40 0.89 -3.71
CA LEU A 311 13.82 1.96 -2.88
C LEU A 311 14.55 2.07 -1.54
N GLY A 312 14.85 0.92 -0.92
CA GLY A 312 15.59 0.88 0.34
C GLY A 312 17.01 1.41 0.22
N ALA A 313 17.72 1.06 -0.85
CA ALA A 313 19.07 1.55 -1.11
C ALA A 313 19.11 3.07 -1.31
N GLU A 314 18.18 3.63 -2.07
CA GLU A 314 18.10 5.10 -2.26
C GLU A 314 17.72 5.82 -0.96
N ALA A 315 16.82 5.25 -0.14
CA ALA A 315 16.51 5.82 1.17
C ALA A 315 17.76 5.89 2.07
N ALA A 316 18.58 4.84 2.08
CA ALA A 316 19.85 4.84 2.80
C ALA A 316 20.83 5.89 2.26
N LYS A 317 20.91 6.05 0.93
CA LYS A 317 21.73 7.09 0.31
C LYS A 317 21.30 8.49 0.74
N LEU A 318 19.99 8.79 0.76
CA LEU A 318 19.48 10.07 1.27
C LEU A 318 19.89 10.31 2.73
N ILE A 319 19.89 9.25 3.57
CA ILE A 319 20.31 9.34 4.98
C ILE A 319 21.82 9.61 5.09
N ILE A 320 22.63 8.97 4.26
CA ILE A 320 24.09 9.16 4.21
C ILE A 320 24.43 10.60 3.79
N GLU A 321 23.68 11.12 2.80
CA GLU A 321 23.83 12.47 2.28
C GLU A 321 23.11 13.54 3.14
N GLU A 322 22.49 13.13 4.26
CA GLU A 322 21.73 14.00 5.19
C GLU A 322 20.59 14.78 4.49
N LYS A 323 20.02 14.19 3.44
CA LYS A 323 18.88 14.72 2.69
C LYS A 323 17.57 14.15 3.24
N TYR A 324 16.89 14.93 4.06
CA TYR A 324 15.67 14.54 4.74
C TYR A 324 14.43 15.25 4.17
N GLY A 325 13.24 14.76 4.56
CA GLY A 325 11.97 15.33 4.12
C GLY A 325 11.50 14.86 2.75
N TYR A 326 11.96 13.68 2.31
CA TYR A 326 11.61 13.09 1.03
C TYR A 326 10.93 11.73 1.19
N MET A 327 10.02 11.43 0.25
CA MET A 327 9.60 10.07 -0.08
C MET A 327 10.50 9.58 -1.22
N VAL A 328 11.00 8.36 -1.10
CA VAL A 328 11.67 7.70 -2.23
C VAL A 328 10.60 7.09 -3.13
N GLY A 329 10.45 7.57 -4.34
CA GLY A 329 9.45 7.13 -5.32
C GLY A 329 10.07 6.51 -6.55
N ILE A 330 9.21 5.99 -7.44
CA ILE A 330 9.57 5.48 -8.77
C ILE A 330 8.90 6.38 -9.80
N LYS A 331 9.66 6.87 -10.76
CA LYS A 331 9.14 7.60 -11.93
C LYS A 331 9.87 7.13 -13.19
N ASN A 332 9.11 6.64 -14.17
CA ASN A 332 9.66 6.11 -15.43
C ASN A 332 10.78 5.07 -15.20
N ASN A 333 10.56 4.12 -14.28
CA ASN A 333 11.52 3.09 -13.83
C ASN A 333 12.75 3.60 -13.05
N GLU A 334 12.91 4.90 -12.87
CA GLU A 334 13.99 5.49 -12.07
C GLU A 334 13.55 5.72 -10.63
N ILE A 335 14.46 5.50 -9.69
CA ILE A 335 14.24 5.81 -8.28
C ILE A 335 14.58 7.27 -8.04
N VAL A 336 13.61 8.01 -7.51
CA VAL A 336 13.74 9.47 -7.33
C VAL A 336 13.28 9.91 -5.95
N PRO A 337 13.95 10.91 -5.34
CA PRO A 337 13.44 11.58 -4.14
C PRO A 337 12.30 12.54 -4.51
N VAL A 338 11.17 12.43 -3.83
CA VAL A 338 10.01 13.31 -4.00
C VAL A 338 9.77 14.07 -2.69
N PRO A 339 9.71 15.42 -2.70
CA PRO A 339 9.47 16.16 -1.47
C PRO A 339 8.19 15.69 -0.76
N LEU A 340 8.30 15.35 0.51
CA LEU A 340 7.20 14.76 1.28
C LEU A 340 5.98 15.67 1.38
N LYS A 341 6.18 16.99 1.41
CA LYS A 341 5.10 18.01 1.35
C LYS A 341 4.25 17.92 0.08
N ASP A 342 4.82 17.42 -1.02
CA ASP A 342 4.12 17.30 -2.30
C ASP A 342 3.33 16.00 -2.41
N VAL A 343 3.61 15.02 -1.53
CA VAL A 343 2.97 13.70 -1.47
C VAL A 343 1.85 13.66 -0.43
N ALA A 344 2.11 14.20 0.76
CA ALA A 344 1.24 14.06 1.91
C ALA A 344 -0.19 14.56 1.64
N GLY A 345 -1.15 13.66 1.76
CA GLY A 345 -2.57 13.99 1.59
C GLY A 345 -3.10 13.92 0.18
N LYS A 346 -2.27 13.70 -0.83
CA LYS A 346 -2.70 13.49 -2.21
C LYS A 346 -2.90 12.01 -2.50
N ILE A 347 -3.87 11.71 -3.35
CA ILE A 347 -4.21 10.33 -3.77
C ILE A 347 -3.95 10.23 -5.27
N LYS A 348 -3.35 9.11 -5.68
CA LYS A 348 -3.20 8.71 -7.07
C LYS A 348 -4.35 7.78 -7.44
N ALA A 349 -5.43 8.32 -7.97
CA ALA A 349 -6.57 7.57 -8.50
C ALA A 349 -6.31 7.08 -9.93
N VAL A 350 -7.09 6.10 -10.39
CA VAL A 350 -7.12 5.69 -11.80
C VAL A 350 -7.77 6.79 -12.62
N ASP A 351 -7.09 7.28 -13.65
CA ASP A 351 -7.73 8.18 -14.61
C ASP A 351 -8.64 7.37 -15.55
N PRO A 352 -9.98 7.63 -15.55
CA PRO A 352 -10.93 6.94 -16.44
C PRO A 352 -10.61 7.14 -17.93
N LYS A 353 -9.79 8.13 -18.28
CA LYS A 353 -9.36 8.41 -19.66
C LYS A 353 -7.98 7.85 -20.00
N SER A 354 -7.34 7.16 -19.07
CA SER A 354 -6.01 6.57 -19.27
C SER A 354 -5.98 5.53 -20.40
N SER A 355 -4.78 5.25 -20.93
CA SER A 355 -4.58 4.26 -21.98
C SER A 355 -5.01 2.88 -21.54
N ILE A 356 -4.69 2.46 -20.32
CA ILE A 356 -5.03 1.14 -19.79
C ILE A 356 -6.56 0.90 -19.76
N ILE A 357 -7.36 1.91 -19.42
CA ILE A 357 -8.82 1.82 -19.47
C ILE A 357 -9.32 1.69 -20.92
N LYS A 358 -8.77 2.50 -21.85
CA LYS A 358 -9.12 2.45 -23.26
C LYS A 358 -8.77 1.10 -23.88
N GLU A 359 -7.59 0.58 -23.58
CA GLU A 359 -7.10 -0.72 -24.05
C GLU A 359 -7.96 -1.86 -23.48
N ALA A 360 -8.32 -1.82 -22.20
CA ALA A 360 -9.22 -2.77 -21.58
C ALA A 360 -10.62 -2.77 -22.25
N LYS A 361 -11.18 -1.59 -22.51
CA LYS A 361 -12.44 -1.45 -23.26
C LYS A 361 -12.33 -1.97 -24.71
N ALA A 362 -11.19 -1.73 -25.36
CA ALA A 362 -10.97 -2.18 -26.76
C ALA A 362 -10.97 -3.71 -26.90
N ILE A 363 -10.54 -4.45 -25.88
CA ILE A 363 -10.63 -5.92 -25.86
C ILE A 363 -11.97 -6.45 -25.34
N GLY A 364 -12.93 -5.57 -25.04
CA GLY A 364 -14.30 -5.92 -24.68
C GLY A 364 -14.61 -5.97 -23.18
N ILE A 365 -13.70 -5.55 -22.31
CA ILE A 365 -13.97 -5.45 -20.85
C ILE A 365 -14.98 -4.32 -20.60
N CYS A 366 -16.09 -4.65 -19.92
CA CYS A 366 -17.11 -3.69 -19.51
C CYS A 366 -16.76 -3.06 -18.17
N PHE A 367 -16.93 -1.74 -18.07
CA PHE A 367 -16.76 -0.98 -16.81
C PHE A 367 -18.10 -0.52 -16.21
N GLY A 368 -19.23 -0.85 -16.81
CA GLY A 368 -20.56 -0.44 -16.36
C GLY A 368 -20.90 1.03 -16.63
N ASP A 369 -20.19 1.72 -17.53
CA ASP A 369 -20.37 3.15 -17.86
C ASP A 369 -21.14 3.45 -19.14
#